data_44558ed0f3ff89bd02a74d82eab2b70c
#
_entry.id   44558ed0f3ff89bd02a74d82eab2b70c
#
_cell.length_a   1.000
_cell.length_b   1.000
_cell.length_c   1.000
_cell.angle_alpha   90.00
_cell.angle_beta   90.00
_cell.angle_gamma   90.00
#
_symmetry.space_group_name_H-M   'P 1'
#
loop_
_entity.id
_entity.type
_entity.pdbx_description
1 polymer ?
#
loop_
_entity_poly.entity_id
_entity_poly.type
_entity_poly.pdbx_seq_one_letter_code
_entity_poly.pdbx_strand_id
1 'polypeptide(L)'
;RCSHNPHMPELYELCDTMGFLVMDEAFDEWENAKNKWSTGHNVYPPKHQGYFEDFPEWHEKDLRAMVRRDRNHPSIILWSIGNEIDYPNDPYCHPSFLEMTGNNDANKPAAERKYDPAKPDMRRLLPIAEELSSMVKSEDKSRPVTMALAYPELSAKPGILEHLDVAGYNYKAQYYEADHRDFPQIPFLGS
;
A
#
# COMPACT_ATOMS: atom_id res chain seq x y z
N ARG A 1 -7.28 -11.43 -0.68
CA ARG A 1 -6.19 -10.56 -0.27
C ARG A 1 -5.72 -10.94 1.13
N CYS A 2 -4.43 -11.13 1.30
CA CYS A 2 -3.79 -11.41 2.58
C CYS A 2 -3.48 -10.09 3.32
N SER A 3 -4.45 -9.56 4.02
CA SER A 3 -4.36 -8.25 4.71
C SER A 3 -3.70 -8.40 6.08
N HIS A 4 -2.70 -7.69 6.40
CA HIS A 4 -1.80 -6.77 5.69
C HIS A 4 -0.37 -7.23 5.96
N ASN A 5 -0.16 -8.52 5.86
CA ASN A 5 1.12 -9.20 6.11
C ASN A 5 1.08 -10.62 5.52
N PRO A 6 2.22 -11.24 5.31
CA PRO A 6 2.29 -12.64 4.85
C PRO A 6 1.59 -13.59 5.82
N HIS A 7 0.82 -14.52 5.28
CA HIS A 7 0.09 -15.50 6.09
C HIS A 7 0.87 -16.81 6.23
N MET A 8 0.29 -17.76 6.99
CA MET A 8 0.86 -19.08 7.15
C MET A 8 0.84 -19.86 5.82
N PRO A 9 1.83 -20.70 5.54
CA PRO A 9 1.92 -21.45 4.28
C PRO A 9 0.69 -22.32 4.00
N GLU A 10 0.05 -22.87 5.02
CA GLU A 10 -1.13 -23.72 4.90
C GLU A 10 -2.33 -22.99 4.26
N LEU A 11 -2.41 -21.65 4.41
CA LEU A 11 -3.44 -20.86 3.74
C LEU A 11 -3.26 -20.93 2.22
N TYR A 12 -2.04 -20.78 1.73
CA TYR A 12 -1.76 -20.81 0.30
C TYR A 12 -1.98 -22.21 -0.29
N GLU A 13 -1.60 -23.27 0.44
CA GLU A 13 -1.89 -24.66 0.05
C GLU A 13 -3.40 -24.90 -0.08
N LEU A 14 -4.20 -24.37 0.85
CA LEU A 14 -5.65 -24.43 0.76
C LEU A 14 -6.18 -23.63 -0.44
N CYS A 15 -5.66 -22.44 -0.67
CA CYS A 15 -6.04 -21.63 -1.82
C CYS A 15 -5.72 -22.34 -3.15
N ASP A 16 -4.56 -22.99 -3.25
CA ASP A 16 -4.17 -23.78 -4.42
C ASP A 16 -5.16 -24.93 -4.67
N THR A 17 -5.53 -25.66 -3.63
CA THR A 17 -6.42 -26.82 -3.76
C THR A 17 -7.88 -26.45 -3.97
N MET A 18 -8.32 -25.31 -3.44
CA MET A 18 -9.71 -24.83 -3.54
C MET A 18 -9.94 -23.90 -4.75
N GLY A 19 -8.88 -23.50 -5.45
CA GLY A 19 -8.97 -22.64 -6.63
C GLY A 19 -9.20 -21.16 -6.32
N PHE A 20 -8.77 -20.68 -5.14
CA PHE A 20 -8.80 -19.25 -4.85
C PHE A 20 -7.64 -18.53 -5.53
N LEU A 21 -7.91 -17.28 -5.97
CA LEU A 21 -6.88 -16.36 -6.42
C LEU A 21 -6.47 -15.46 -5.26
N VAL A 22 -5.16 -15.30 -5.08
CA VAL A 22 -4.59 -14.62 -3.93
C VAL A 22 -3.77 -13.40 -4.37
N MET A 23 -4.05 -12.26 -3.73
CA MET A 23 -3.13 -11.14 -3.64
C MET A 23 -2.37 -11.30 -2.32
N ASP A 24 -1.09 -11.58 -2.40
CA ASP A 24 -0.24 -11.71 -1.24
C ASP A 24 0.41 -10.38 -0.89
N GLU A 25 0.25 -9.93 0.36
CA GLU A 25 0.63 -8.59 0.80
C GLU A 25 1.70 -8.64 1.88
N ALA A 26 2.74 -7.81 1.70
CA ALA A 26 3.90 -7.81 2.56
C ALA A 26 3.73 -6.93 3.80
N PHE A 27 3.26 -5.67 3.62
CA PHE A 27 3.38 -4.65 4.66
C PHE A 27 2.12 -3.82 4.84
N ASP A 28 1.69 -3.62 6.10
CA ASP A 28 0.70 -2.61 6.45
C ASP A 28 1.33 -1.21 6.60
N GLU A 29 2.62 -1.16 6.90
CA GLU A 29 3.38 0.06 7.13
C GLU A 29 4.75 -0.02 6.48
N TRP A 30 5.30 1.16 6.13
CA TRP A 30 6.69 1.28 5.73
C TRP A 30 7.51 1.95 6.85
N GLU A 31 8.30 2.97 6.52
CA GLU A 31 9.23 3.62 7.46
C GLU A 31 8.56 4.48 8.55
N ASN A 32 7.24 4.69 8.50
CA ASN A 32 6.51 5.47 9.46
C ASN A 32 5.26 4.75 9.97
N ALA A 33 5.01 4.87 11.26
CA ALA A 33 3.82 4.34 11.89
C ALA A 33 2.55 5.00 11.37
N LYS A 34 1.52 4.21 11.16
CA LYS A 34 0.18 4.74 10.92
C LYS A 34 -0.43 5.32 12.19
N ASN A 35 -1.08 6.46 12.04
CA ASN A 35 -1.74 7.17 13.14
C ASN A 35 -2.76 6.29 13.88
N LYS A 36 -3.45 5.42 13.17
CA LYS A 36 -4.44 4.49 13.74
C LYS A 36 -3.88 3.62 14.87
N TRP A 37 -2.58 3.37 14.90
CA TRP A 37 -1.94 2.52 15.92
C TRP A 37 -1.21 3.29 17.02
N SER A 38 -0.91 4.57 16.82
CA SER A 38 -0.16 5.40 17.76
C SER A 38 -1.03 6.40 18.51
N THR A 39 -1.87 7.14 17.82
CA THR A 39 -2.69 8.23 18.35
C THR A 39 -4.12 8.25 17.81
N GLY A 40 -4.43 7.42 16.82
CA GLY A 40 -5.73 7.39 16.15
C GLY A 40 -6.77 6.54 16.87
N HIS A 41 -7.88 6.31 16.20
CA HIS A 41 -9.06 5.64 16.76
C HIS A 41 -8.89 4.13 17.03
N ASN A 42 -7.85 3.49 16.48
CA ASN A 42 -7.57 2.08 16.70
C ASN A 42 -6.55 1.81 17.81
N VAL A 43 -6.08 2.86 18.49
CA VAL A 43 -5.10 2.70 19.57
C VAL A 43 -5.72 2.00 20.77
N TYR A 44 -5.21 0.77 21.06
CA TYR A 44 -5.64 0.02 22.23
C TYR A 44 -4.69 -1.15 22.56
N PRO A 45 -4.20 -1.22 23.76
CA PRO A 45 -3.73 -0.13 24.61
C PRO A 45 -2.78 0.74 23.82
N PRO A 46 -2.53 1.96 24.19
CA PRO A 46 -1.76 2.86 23.36
C PRO A 46 -0.40 2.28 23.15
N LYS A 47 0.09 2.26 22.03
CA LYS A 47 1.42 2.11 21.63
C LYS A 47 1.63 0.88 20.83
N HIS A 48 1.68 1.22 19.77
CA HIS A 48 2.07 0.63 18.62
C HIS A 48 3.37 -0.07 18.73
N GLN A 49 3.39 -1.23 18.27
CA GLN A 49 4.54 -2.03 17.95
C GLN A 49 4.31 -2.52 16.52
N GLY A 50 4.52 -1.61 15.56
CA GLY A 50 4.30 -1.91 14.18
C GLY A 50 5.57 -2.17 13.43
N TYR A 51 5.40 -2.62 12.21
CA TYR A 51 6.51 -2.98 11.35
C TYR A 51 7.41 -1.77 10.97
N PHE A 52 6.93 -0.53 11.16
CA PHE A 52 7.71 0.66 10.85
C PHE A 52 9.05 0.73 11.63
N GLU A 53 9.10 0.14 12.83
CA GLU A 53 10.32 0.11 13.64
C GLU A 53 11.37 -0.81 13.03
N ASP A 54 10.94 -1.90 12.42
CA ASP A 54 11.79 -2.91 11.79
C ASP A 54 12.01 -2.65 10.29
N PHE A 55 11.14 -1.88 9.67
CA PHE A 55 11.15 -1.65 8.22
C PHE A 55 12.53 -1.21 7.68
N PRO A 56 13.25 -0.24 8.28
CA PRO A 56 14.53 0.22 7.73
C PRO A 56 15.60 -0.88 7.64
N GLU A 57 15.55 -1.86 8.55
CA GLU A 57 16.53 -2.94 8.59
C GLU A 57 16.05 -4.22 7.91
N TRP A 58 14.75 -4.51 7.98
CA TRP A 58 14.22 -5.84 7.67
C TRP A 58 13.41 -5.93 6.38
N HIS A 59 12.92 -4.83 5.83
CA HIS A 59 12.02 -4.83 4.66
C HIS A 59 12.54 -5.66 3.48
N GLU A 60 13.82 -5.54 3.14
CA GLU A 60 14.41 -6.31 2.05
C GLU A 60 14.41 -7.81 2.35
N LYS A 61 14.87 -8.17 3.55
CA LYS A 61 14.97 -9.59 3.97
C LYS A 61 13.60 -10.24 3.98
N ASP A 62 12.62 -9.56 4.58
CA ASP A 62 11.28 -10.09 4.76
C ASP A 62 10.50 -10.14 3.45
N LEU A 63 10.56 -9.10 2.63
CA LEU A 63 9.93 -9.09 1.31
C LEU A 63 10.47 -10.20 0.41
N ARG A 64 11.78 -10.34 0.33
CA ARG A 64 12.40 -11.41 -0.45
C ARG A 64 12.07 -12.80 0.10
N ALA A 65 12.04 -12.95 1.43
CA ALA A 65 11.68 -14.21 2.08
C ALA A 65 10.22 -14.60 1.74
N MET A 66 9.28 -13.64 1.81
CA MET A 66 7.89 -13.85 1.41
C MET A 66 7.80 -14.33 -0.04
N VAL A 67 8.35 -13.57 -0.98
CA VAL A 67 8.26 -13.91 -2.41
C VAL A 67 8.90 -15.27 -2.69
N ARG A 68 10.08 -15.56 -2.14
CA ARG A 68 10.77 -16.85 -2.33
C ARG A 68 9.98 -18.02 -1.77
N ARG A 69 9.35 -17.85 -0.62
CA ARG A 69 8.53 -18.88 0.01
C ARG A 69 7.31 -19.19 -0.84
N ASP A 70 6.62 -18.14 -1.33
CA ASP A 70 5.25 -18.25 -1.81
C ASP A 70 5.13 -18.27 -3.34
N ARG A 71 6.16 -17.87 -4.09
CA ARG A 71 6.12 -17.78 -5.57
C ARG A 71 5.80 -19.08 -6.32
N ASN A 72 5.88 -20.24 -5.66
CA ASN A 72 5.52 -21.50 -6.26
C ASN A 72 4.04 -21.88 -6.06
N HIS A 73 3.28 -21.09 -5.32
CA HIS A 73 1.84 -21.29 -5.17
C HIS A 73 1.10 -20.75 -6.40
N PRO A 74 0.39 -21.62 -7.16
CA PRO A 74 -0.36 -21.20 -8.35
C PRO A 74 -1.55 -20.29 -8.02
N SER A 75 -2.05 -20.30 -6.78
CA SER A 75 -3.09 -19.40 -6.31
C SER A 75 -2.66 -17.94 -6.27
N ILE A 76 -1.38 -17.66 -6.01
CA ILE A 76 -0.88 -16.29 -5.95
C ILE A 76 -0.79 -15.70 -7.36
N ILE A 77 -1.52 -14.64 -7.61
CA ILE A 77 -1.57 -13.95 -8.90
C ILE A 77 -1.01 -12.54 -8.86
N LEU A 78 -0.79 -11.99 -7.67
CA LEU A 78 -0.45 -10.59 -7.47
C LEU A 78 0.32 -10.39 -6.16
N TRP A 79 1.39 -9.60 -6.22
CA TRP A 79 2.16 -9.17 -5.05
C TRP A 79 1.77 -7.75 -4.64
N SER A 80 1.41 -7.55 -3.38
CA SER A 80 1.14 -6.23 -2.82
C SER A 80 2.26 -5.79 -1.89
N ILE A 81 2.85 -4.64 -2.17
CA ILE A 81 4.02 -4.12 -1.43
C ILE A 81 3.66 -3.16 -0.30
N GLY A 82 2.38 -2.81 -0.14
CA GLY A 82 1.96 -1.93 0.94
C GLY A 82 0.46 -1.68 0.98
N ASN A 83 -0.04 -1.41 2.18
CA ASN A 83 -1.42 -1.09 2.42
C ASN A 83 -1.56 0.34 2.95
N GLU A 84 -2.33 1.18 2.24
CA GLU A 84 -2.74 2.51 2.70
C GLU A 84 -1.59 3.37 3.25
N ILE A 85 -0.44 3.33 2.57
CA ILE A 85 0.74 4.11 2.95
C ILE A 85 0.55 5.61 2.66
N ASP A 86 -0.42 5.94 1.83
CA ASP A 86 -0.68 7.25 1.26
C ASP A 86 -1.72 8.08 2.02
N TYR A 87 -1.97 7.77 3.31
CA TYR A 87 -2.89 8.56 4.13
C TYR A 87 -2.38 10.01 4.29
N PRO A 88 -3.22 11.02 3.99
CA PRO A 88 -2.85 12.42 4.14
C PRO A 88 -2.51 12.76 5.59
N ASN A 89 -1.37 13.42 5.79
CA ASN A 89 -0.87 13.80 7.12
C ASN A 89 -0.62 12.62 8.09
N ASP A 90 -0.42 11.41 7.52
CA ASP A 90 -0.17 10.22 8.32
C ASP A 90 1.09 9.44 7.82
N PRO A 91 2.28 10.04 7.93
CA PRO A 91 2.61 11.44 8.21
C PRO A 91 2.79 12.31 6.96
N TYR A 92 2.66 11.80 5.73
CA TYR A 92 3.05 12.44 4.50
C TYR A 92 2.03 13.48 4.01
N CYS A 93 2.51 14.52 3.33
CA CYS A 93 1.70 15.55 2.74
C CYS A 93 2.22 15.98 1.37
N HIS A 94 1.32 16.50 0.51
CA HIS A 94 1.67 17.04 -0.80
C HIS A 94 0.79 18.25 -1.13
N PRO A 95 1.27 19.28 -1.86
CA PRO A 95 0.48 20.46 -2.23
C PRO A 95 -0.84 20.14 -2.93
N SER A 96 -0.93 19.02 -3.67
CA SER A 96 -2.19 18.57 -4.28
C SER A 96 -3.30 18.32 -3.26
N PHE A 97 -2.98 18.18 -1.97
CA PHE A 97 -3.97 18.06 -0.91
C PHE A 97 -4.84 19.32 -0.75
N LEU A 98 -4.35 20.50 -1.15
CA LEU A 98 -5.14 21.73 -1.19
C LEU A 98 -6.27 21.67 -2.22
N GLU A 99 -6.11 20.87 -3.26
CA GLU A 99 -7.07 20.72 -4.36
C GLU A 99 -8.16 19.69 -4.07
N MET A 100 -8.00 18.91 -2.99
CA MET A 100 -8.95 17.87 -2.64
C MET A 100 -10.25 18.49 -2.12
N THR A 101 -11.30 18.34 -2.88
CA THR A 101 -12.66 18.64 -2.44
C THR A 101 -13.27 17.37 -1.85
N GLY A 102 -13.67 17.44 -0.57
CA GLY A 102 -14.40 16.36 0.06
C GLY A 102 -13.55 15.19 0.54
N ASN A 103 -12.32 15.45 0.91
CA ASN A 103 -11.61 14.47 1.74
C ASN A 103 -12.26 14.40 3.09
N ASN A 104 -13.06 13.43 3.19
CA ASN A 104 -14.00 13.29 4.25
C ASN A 104 -13.71 12.03 5.04
N ASP A 105 -12.49 11.86 5.46
CA ASP A 105 -12.33 11.04 6.64
C ASP A 105 -12.96 11.83 7.79
N ALA A 106 -14.26 11.62 7.96
CA ALA A 106 -15.05 12.28 9.00
C ALA A 106 -14.52 11.97 10.41
N ASN A 107 -13.66 10.95 10.51
CA ASN A 107 -13.05 10.53 11.77
C ASN A 107 -11.80 11.37 12.11
N LYS A 108 -11.22 12.08 11.13
CA LYS A 108 -10.09 12.97 11.41
C LYS A 108 -10.53 14.40 11.68
N PRO A 109 -9.92 15.10 12.65
CA PRO A 109 -10.15 16.52 12.87
C PRO A 109 -9.94 17.33 11.57
N ALA A 110 -10.73 18.38 11.39
CA ALA A 110 -10.63 19.23 10.20
C ALA A 110 -9.21 19.80 9.96
N ALA A 111 -8.45 20.03 11.04
CA ALA A 111 -7.06 20.49 10.96
C ALA A 111 -6.13 19.45 10.34
N GLU A 112 -6.37 18.15 10.58
CA GLU A 112 -5.57 17.05 10.03
C GLU A 112 -5.92 16.74 8.57
N ARG A 113 -7.01 17.31 8.06
CA ARG A 113 -7.47 17.17 6.69
C ARG A 113 -6.98 18.28 5.77
N LYS A 114 -6.04 19.10 6.22
CA LYS A 114 -5.46 20.20 5.44
C LYS A 114 -4.00 19.93 5.13
N TYR A 115 -3.55 20.48 4.01
CA TYR A 115 -2.13 20.51 3.70
C TYR A 115 -1.34 21.18 4.83
N ASP A 116 -0.32 20.48 5.30
CA ASP A 116 0.61 20.97 6.32
C ASP A 116 2.04 20.87 5.78
N PRO A 117 2.67 22.00 5.42
CA PRO A 117 4.02 22.00 4.86
C PRO A 117 5.10 21.57 5.87
N ALA A 118 4.77 21.43 7.15
CA ALA A 118 5.68 20.88 8.16
C ALA A 118 5.75 19.35 8.15
N LYS A 119 4.82 18.69 7.47
CA LYS A 119 4.81 17.25 7.31
C LYS A 119 5.79 16.79 6.21
N PRO A 120 6.30 15.54 6.29
CA PRO A 120 7.13 14.99 5.22
C PRO A 120 6.42 15.01 3.87
N ASP A 121 7.19 15.25 2.81
CA ASP A 121 6.68 15.23 1.44
C ASP A 121 6.30 13.81 1.01
N MET A 122 5.09 13.64 0.48
CA MET A 122 4.59 12.35 -0.01
C MET A 122 5.46 11.74 -1.12
N ARG A 123 6.21 12.55 -1.87
CA ARG A 123 7.17 12.05 -2.86
C ARG A 123 8.26 11.16 -2.26
N ARG A 124 8.43 11.19 -0.95
CA ARG A 124 9.28 10.25 -0.20
C ARG A 124 8.86 8.80 -0.41
N LEU A 125 7.59 8.54 -0.71
CA LEU A 125 7.09 7.19 -0.96
C LEU A 125 7.55 6.61 -2.31
N LEU A 126 7.89 7.45 -3.29
CA LEU A 126 8.23 7.00 -4.64
C LEU A 126 9.47 6.10 -4.68
N PRO A 127 10.63 6.52 -4.13
CA PRO A 127 11.81 5.65 -4.13
C PRO A 127 11.60 4.37 -3.34
N ILE A 128 10.78 4.39 -2.28
CA ILE A 128 10.46 3.18 -1.53
C ILE A 128 9.61 2.22 -2.39
N ALA A 129 8.59 2.74 -3.07
CA ALA A 129 7.77 1.93 -3.98
C ALA A 129 8.59 1.32 -5.12
N GLU A 130 9.49 2.11 -5.71
CA GLU A 130 10.43 1.64 -6.75
C GLU A 130 11.33 0.52 -6.22
N GLU A 131 11.93 0.71 -5.07
CA GLU A 131 12.81 -0.26 -4.42
C GLU A 131 12.08 -1.58 -4.13
N LEU A 132 10.93 -1.52 -3.44
CA LEU A 132 10.15 -2.71 -3.10
C LEU A 132 9.64 -3.44 -4.35
N SER A 133 9.13 -2.72 -5.35
CA SER A 133 8.71 -3.31 -6.61
C SER A 133 9.86 -4.00 -7.34
N SER A 134 11.04 -3.38 -7.37
CA SER A 134 12.25 -3.96 -7.95
C SER A 134 12.71 -5.22 -7.22
N MET A 135 12.62 -5.25 -5.90
CA MET A 135 12.92 -6.43 -5.08
C MET A 135 11.99 -7.59 -5.44
N VAL A 136 10.68 -7.36 -5.48
CA VAL A 136 9.71 -8.39 -5.89
C VAL A 136 10.06 -8.92 -7.28
N LYS A 137 10.25 -8.05 -8.25
CA LYS A 137 10.56 -8.42 -9.64
C LYS A 137 11.91 -9.13 -9.81
N SER A 138 12.84 -8.91 -8.91
CA SER A 138 14.09 -9.66 -8.89
C SER A 138 13.90 -11.13 -8.47
N GLU A 139 12.89 -11.42 -7.66
CA GLU A 139 12.58 -12.77 -7.16
C GLU A 139 11.50 -13.48 -7.99
N ASP A 140 10.53 -12.73 -8.51
CA ASP A 140 9.46 -13.23 -9.38
C ASP A 140 9.10 -12.23 -10.48
N LYS A 141 9.44 -12.58 -11.71
CA LYS A 141 9.12 -11.78 -12.91
C LYS A 141 7.78 -12.12 -13.55
N SER A 142 7.11 -13.15 -13.06
CA SER A 142 5.91 -13.70 -13.69
C SER A 142 4.62 -13.04 -13.22
N ARG A 143 4.63 -12.44 -12.05
CA ARG A 143 3.45 -11.83 -11.43
C ARG A 143 3.58 -10.33 -11.30
N PRO A 144 2.47 -9.59 -11.49
CA PRO A 144 2.44 -8.14 -11.33
C PRO A 144 2.58 -7.72 -9.87
N VAL A 145 3.01 -6.46 -9.69
CA VAL A 145 3.15 -5.79 -8.40
C VAL A 145 2.09 -4.71 -8.26
N THR A 146 1.48 -4.63 -7.10
CA THR A 146 0.51 -3.62 -6.71
C THR A 146 0.80 -3.08 -5.32
N MET A 147 0.05 -2.08 -4.91
CA MET A 147 -0.17 -1.70 -3.51
C MET A 147 -1.61 -1.18 -3.36
N ALA A 148 -2.12 -1.22 -2.13
CA ALA A 148 -3.48 -0.81 -1.84
C ALA A 148 -3.51 0.66 -1.39
N LEU A 149 -3.80 1.56 -2.33
CA LEU A 149 -3.86 3.00 -2.11
C LEU A 149 -5.19 3.43 -1.49
N ALA A 150 -5.14 4.22 -0.42
CA ALA A 150 -6.32 4.77 0.24
C ALA A 150 -6.70 6.15 -0.30
N TYR A 151 -5.73 6.91 -0.79
CA TYR A 151 -5.90 8.26 -1.32
C TYR A 151 -5.21 8.42 -2.69
N PRO A 152 -5.67 7.65 -3.71
CA PRO A 152 -5.09 7.70 -5.05
C PRO A 152 -5.12 9.10 -5.65
N GLU A 153 -6.13 9.90 -5.34
CA GLU A 153 -6.21 11.30 -5.75
C GLU A 153 -5.04 12.18 -5.27
N LEU A 154 -4.27 11.69 -4.28
CA LEU A 154 -3.03 12.33 -3.83
C LEU A 154 -1.79 11.60 -4.35
N SER A 155 -1.75 10.30 -4.20
CA SER A 155 -0.55 9.50 -4.45
C SER A 155 -0.29 9.28 -5.94
N ALA A 156 -1.31 9.24 -6.79
CA ALA A 156 -1.16 9.12 -8.23
C ALA A 156 -0.47 10.36 -8.86
N LYS A 157 -0.81 11.56 -8.40
CA LYS A 157 -0.24 12.81 -8.92
C LYS A 157 1.28 12.93 -8.75
N PRO A 158 1.87 12.58 -7.61
CA PRO A 158 3.32 12.52 -7.46
C PRO A 158 4.02 11.45 -8.31
N GLY A 159 3.28 10.42 -8.78
CA GLY A 159 3.82 9.41 -9.68
C GLY A 159 3.94 8.00 -9.10
N ILE A 160 3.26 7.68 -7.99
CA ILE A 160 3.41 6.36 -7.36
C ILE A 160 2.99 5.20 -8.29
N LEU A 161 2.03 5.44 -9.20
CA LEU A 161 1.55 4.43 -10.14
C LEU A 161 2.61 4.00 -11.15
N GLU A 162 3.63 4.81 -11.39
CA GLU A 162 4.75 4.50 -12.29
C GLU A 162 5.61 3.33 -11.79
N HIS A 163 5.53 3.04 -10.49
CA HIS A 163 6.27 1.97 -9.82
C HIS A 163 5.45 0.68 -9.64
N LEU A 164 4.22 0.65 -10.17
CA LEU A 164 3.29 -0.47 -10.04
C LEU A 164 2.89 -1.02 -11.41
N ASP A 165 2.56 -2.30 -11.46
CA ASP A 165 1.96 -2.93 -12.64
C ASP A 165 0.42 -2.87 -12.61
N VAL A 166 -0.15 -2.79 -11.40
CA VAL A 166 -1.60 -2.70 -11.16
C VAL A 166 -1.85 -1.62 -10.11
N ALA A 167 -2.74 -0.69 -10.40
CA ALA A 167 -3.18 0.31 -9.43
C ALA A 167 -4.24 -0.30 -8.49
N GLY A 168 -3.87 -0.62 -7.28
CA GLY A 168 -4.79 -1.12 -6.26
C GLY A 168 -5.40 0.03 -5.47
N TYR A 169 -6.73 0.10 -5.40
CA TYR A 169 -7.45 1.16 -4.70
C TYR A 169 -8.36 0.59 -3.61
N ASN A 170 -8.16 1.03 -2.37
CA ASN A 170 -9.04 0.72 -1.25
C ASN A 170 -10.21 1.70 -1.20
N TYR A 171 -11.45 1.18 -1.32
CA TYR A 171 -12.70 1.96 -1.17
C TYR A 171 -12.87 3.16 -2.11
N LYS A 172 -12.21 3.20 -3.27
CA LYS A 172 -12.11 4.37 -4.15
C LYS A 172 -12.58 4.10 -5.58
N ALA A 173 -13.56 3.23 -5.77
CA ALA A 173 -14.12 2.88 -7.09
C ALA A 173 -14.60 4.10 -7.90
N GLN A 174 -15.01 5.19 -7.24
CA GLN A 174 -15.45 6.42 -7.88
C GLN A 174 -14.36 7.11 -8.73
N TYR A 175 -13.09 6.80 -8.53
CA TYR A 175 -11.99 7.38 -9.30
C TYR A 175 -11.59 6.56 -10.52
N TYR A 176 -12.03 5.31 -10.65
CA TYR A 176 -11.57 4.39 -11.69
C TYR A 176 -11.75 4.95 -13.09
N GLU A 177 -12.91 5.52 -13.39
CA GLU A 177 -13.17 6.04 -14.74
C GLU A 177 -12.30 7.24 -15.09
N ALA A 178 -12.08 8.14 -14.13
CA ALA A 178 -11.24 9.32 -14.32
C ALA A 178 -9.76 8.91 -14.44
N ASP A 179 -9.30 8.13 -13.50
CA ASP A 179 -7.89 7.73 -13.44
C ASP A 179 -7.52 6.79 -14.59
N HIS A 180 -8.46 5.96 -15.08
CA HIS A 180 -8.20 5.15 -16.27
C HIS A 180 -8.06 5.99 -17.55
N ARG A 181 -8.67 7.18 -17.61
CA ARG A 181 -8.41 8.13 -18.71
C ARG A 181 -7.03 8.77 -18.61
N ASP A 182 -6.60 9.07 -17.38
CA ASP A 182 -5.33 9.73 -17.12
C ASP A 182 -4.14 8.72 -17.18
N PHE A 183 -4.39 7.47 -16.81
CA PHE A 183 -3.41 6.38 -16.78
C PHE A 183 -3.91 5.14 -17.56
N PRO A 184 -4.15 5.25 -18.88
CA PRO A 184 -4.79 4.17 -19.66
C PRO A 184 -3.95 2.90 -19.78
N GLN A 185 -2.66 2.98 -19.47
CA GLN A 185 -1.73 1.86 -19.57
C GLN A 185 -1.71 0.94 -18.34
N ILE A 186 -2.31 1.37 -17.22
CA ILE A 186 -2.29 0.59 -15.97
C ILE A 186 -3.69 0.05 -15.66
N PRO A 187 -3.84 -1.25 -15.38
CA PRO A 187 -5.12 -1.81 -14.91
C PRO A 187 -5.40 -1.38 -13.47
N PHE A 188 -6.68 -1.25 -13.13
CA PHE A 188 -7.14 -0.88 -11.80
C PHE A 188 -7.81 -2.06 -11.11
N LEU A 189 -7.53 -2.21 -9.81
CA LEU A 189 -8.09 -3.25 -8.96
C LEU A 189 -8.64 -2.64 -7.68
N GLY A 190 -9.89 -2.98 -7.34
CA GLY A 190 -10.47 -2.66 -6.05
C GLY A 190 -10.10 -3.69 -4.98
N SER A 191 -9.75 -3.23 -3.80
CA SER A 191 -9.40 -4.10 -2.67
C SER A 191 -9.93 -3.58 -1.33
#